data_4598ca50df5d96b3308d5fbede6d3f22
#
_entry.id   4598ca50df5d96b3308d5fbede6d3f22
#
_cell.length_a   1.000
_cell.length_b   1.000
_cell.length_c   1.000
_cell.angle_alpha   90.00
_cell.angle_beta   90.00
_cell.angle_gamma   90.00
#
_symmetry.space_group_name_H-M   'P 1'
#
loop_
_entity.id
_entity.type
_entity.pdbx_description
1 polymer ?
#
loop_
_entity_poly.entity_id
_entity_poly.type
_entity_poly.pdbx_seq_one_letter_code
_entity_poly.pdbx_strand_id
1 'polypeptide(L)'
;MAGNFTKLRNLLAELFMFEFAELDFGIYRIMNSKRAEIQRFLDQDLLPQVQAELGKVGSGERAEIETELAKSIQQAEALGADPDSLPKVKALRERLAAADDPAALEDEVFSQLAAFFRRYYKEGDYLALRRYKKDVYALPYEGEEVKLHWANADQYYIKSSEYFRDYVFKLPDGRRVHFKLSEADSEQNNNKAAGGKERRFVLVEQEPLVEEDDDLTIRFVYRIDPEKQATLNKAAAARILAVAEAGFATWLAGLQTKAPTEKDAGRTLLEKHLGDYTARNSFDYFIHKDLRGFLRRELDFFIKSEVMLLDDIEEATA
;
A
#
# COMPACT_ATOMS: atom_id res chain seq x y z
N MET A 1 -17.34 17.53 -1.64
CA MET A 1 -15.94 17.88 -1.95
C MET A 1 -14.90 17.14 -1.12
N ALA A 2 -15.01 16.96 0.20
CA ALA A 2 -13.99 16.24 0.97
C ALA A 2 -13.90 14.72 0.72
N GLY A 3 -14.85 14.10 0.02
CA GLY A 3 -14.99 12.64 -0.05
C GLY A 3 -13.90 11.90 -0.84
N ASN A 4 -13.61 12.30 -2.05
CA ASN A 4 -12.70 11.55 -2.94
C ASN A 4 -11.24 11.86 -2.66
N PHE A 5 -10.89 13.10 -2.32
CA PHE A 5 -9.56 13.43 -1.79
C PHE A 5 -9.24 12.62 -0.54
N THR A 6 -10.17 12.57 0.42
CA THR A 6 -9.97 11.77 1.65
C THR A 6 -9.78 10.29 1.34
N LYS A 7 -10.55 9.73 0.39
CA LYS A 7 -10.39 8.34 -0.05
C LYS A 7 -9.02 8.09 -0.66
N LEU A 8 -8.56 8.97 -1.55
CA LEU A 8 -7.23 8.88 -2.17
C LEU A 8 -6.13 8.98 -1.10
N ARG A 9 -6.21 10.00 -0.24
CA ARG A 9 -5.25 10.20 0.85
C ARG A 9 -5.13 8.98 1.76
N ASN A 10 -6.26 8.39 2.18
CA ASN A 10 -6.27 7.21 3.02
C ASN A 10 -5.68 6.00 2.30
N LEU A 11 -6.03 5.80 1.03
CA LEU A 11 -5.44 4.77 0.20
C LEU A 11 -3.92 4.93 0.09
N LEU A 12 -3.42 6.14 -0.18
CA LEU A 12 -1.99 6.40 -0.25
C LEU A 12 -1.30 6.19 1.13
N ALA A 13 -1.95 6.57 2.23
CA ALA A 13 -1.42 6.30 3.57
C ALA A 13 -1.30 4.79 3.85
N GLU A 14 -2.27 3.98 3.40
CA GLU A 14 -2.20 2.52 3.43
C GLU A 14 -1.05 2.00 2.56
N LEU A 15 -0.93 2.49 1.32
CA LEU A 15 0.16 2.17 0.39
C LEU A 15 1.55 2.43 0.99
N PHE A 16 1.70 3.51 1.72
CA PHE A 16 2.93 3.88 2.41
C PHE A 16 3.06 3.23 3.80
N MET A 17 2.24 2.23 4.10
CA MET A 17 2.34 1.41 5.31
C MET A 17 2.29 2.23 6.61
N PHE A 18 1.49 3.29 6.68
CA PHE A 18 1.40 4.15 7.87
C PHE A 18 0.86 3.44 9.11
N GLU A 19 0.15 2.34 8.93
CA GLU A 19 -0.33 1.49 10.03
C GLU A 19 0.79 0.69 10.74
N PHE A 20 1.99 0.61 10.13
CA PHE A 20 3.14 -0.14 10.64
C PHE A 20 4.24 0.78 11.20
N ALA A 21 3.85 1.86 11.87
CA ALA A 21 4.79 2.84 12.41
C ALA A 21 5.78 2.26 13.42
N GLU A 22 5.31 1.28 14.16
CA GLU A 22 6.09 0.61 15.20
C GLU A 22 7.11 -0.40 14.67
N LEU A 23 7.00 -0.87 13.40
CA LEU A 23 7.94 -1.85 12.84
C LEU A 23 9.27 -1.19 12.44
N ASP A 24 10.39 -1.78 12.87
CA ASP A 24 11.74 -1.22 12.68
C ASP A 24 12.71 -2.20 12.00
N PHE A 25 12.27 -2.86 10.95
CA PHE A 25 13.11 -3.75 10.15
C PHE A 25 12.75 -3.68 8.65
N GLY A 26 13.69 -4.09 7.79
CA GLY A 26 13.47 -4.20 6.34
C GLY A 26 12.86 -2.96 5.72
N ILE A 27 11.84 -3.14 4.88
CA ILE A 27 11.13 -2.06 4.18
C ILE A 27 10.40 -1.12 5.14
N TYR A 28 9.91 -1.63 6.27
CA TYR A 28 9.22 -0.80 7.28
C TYR A 28 10.14 0.29 7.85
N ARG A 29 11.42 -0.03 8.12
CA ARG A 29 12.42 0.96 8.56
C ARG A 29 12.62 2.05 7.52
N ILE A 30 12.70 1.69 6.23
CA ILE A 30 12.86 2.64 5.14
C ILE A 30 11.64 3.56 5.04
N MET A 31 10.43 3.00 5.03
CA MET A 31 9.18 3.76 4.96
C MET A 31 9.00 4.66 6.18
N ASN A 32 9.30 4.15 7.37
CA ASN A 32 9.21 4.93 8.61
C ASN A 32 10.22 6.08 8.67
N SER A 33 11.41 5.93 8.07
CA SER A 33 12.39 7.03 7.96
C SER A 33 11.89 8.20 7.10
N LYS A 34 10.98 7.94 6.15
CA LYS A 34 10.37 8.92 5.25
C LYS A 34 8.95 9.34 5.66
N ARG A 35 8.44 8.76 6.73
CA ARG A 35 7.05 8.96 7.18
C ARG A 35 6.65 10.42 7.29
N ALA A 36 7.44 11.24 7.98
CA ALA A 36 7.14 12.66 8.20
C ALA A 36 7.07 13.44 6.88
N GLU A 37 7.97 13.13 5.93
CA GLU A 37 8.01 13.75 4.61
C GLU A 37 6.77 13.36 3.80
N ILE A 38 6.43 12.06 3.77
CA ILE A 38 5.27 11.54 3.06
C ILE A 38 3.98 12.09 3.68
N GLN A 39 3.88 12.11 5.00
CA GLN A 39 2.70 12.63 5.69
C GLN A 39 2.48 14.12 5.39
N ARG A 40 3.55 14.92 5.41
CA ARG A 40 3.47 16.33 5.02
C ARG A 40 2.97 16.47 3.57
N PHE A 41 3.49 15.67 2.66
CA PHE A 41 3.04 15.68 1.27
C PHE A 41 1.55 15.37 1.15
N LEU A 42 1.08 14.30 1.80
CA LEU A 42 -0.33 13.89 1.76
C LEU A 42 -1.28 14.91 2.42
N ASP A 43 -0.83 15.56 3.49
CA ASP A 43 -1.68 16.46 4.29
C ASP A 43 -1.64 17.91 3.81
N GLN A 44 -0.55 18.36 3.20
CA GLN A 44 -0.31 19.78 2.89
C GLN A 44 0.00 20.06 1.43
N ASP A 45 0.71 19.16 0.72
CA ASP A 45 1.26 19.47 -0.59
C ASP A 45 0.40 18.90 -1.74
N LEU A 46 -0.21 17.73 -1.55
CA LEU A 46 -0.94 17.00 -2.60
C LEU A 46 -2.12 17.82 -3.17
N LEU A 47 -3.00 18.30 -2.30
CA LEU A 47 -4.19 19.05 -2.75
C LEU A 47 -3.81 20.36 -3.45
N PRO A 48 -2.95 21.22 -2.89
CA PRO A 48 -2.54 22.45 -3.59
C PRO A 48 -1.82 22.19 -4.92
N GLN A 49 -1.05 21.13 -5.04
CA GLN A 49 -0.37 20.78 -6.31
C GLN A 49 -1.39 20.39 -7.38
N VAL A 50 -2.36 19.55 -7.05
CA VAL A 50 -3.43 19.19 -7.99
C VAL A 50 -4.22 20.41 -8.41
N GLN A 51 -4.62 21.26 -7.47
CA GLN A 51 -5.35 22.50 -7.76
C GLN A 51 -4.55 23.46 -8.65
N ALA A 52 -3.24 23.58 -8.41
CA ALA A 52 -2.38 24.43 -9.24
C ALA A 52 -2.26 23.91 -10.68
N GLU A 53 -2.19 22.59 -10.88
CA GLU A 53 -2.14 22.01 -12.22
C GLU A 53 -3.50 22.13 -12.94
N LEU A 54 -4.61 21.85 -12.24
CA LEU A 54 -5.95 22.03 -12.79
C LEU A 54 -6.22 23.49 -13.19
N GLY A 55 -5.76 24.45 -12.39
CA GLY A 55 -5.89 25.87 -12.71
C GLY A 55 -5.14 26.28 -13.99
N LYS A 56 -4.00 25.66 -14.28
CA LYS A 56 -3.25 25.89 -15.53
C LYS A 56 -3.99 25.33 -16.75
N VAL A 57 -4.48 24.09 -16.62
CA VAL A 57 -5.22 23.41 -17.69
C VAL A 57 -6.54 24.15 -17.98
N GLY A 58 -7.32 24.43 -16.94
CA GLY A 58 -8.60 25.11 -17.06
C GLY A 58 -8.50 26.50 -17.70
N SER A 59 -7.44 27.26 -17.39
CA SER A 59 -7.24 28.58 -18.01
C SER A 59 -6.90 28.50 -19.50
N GLY A 60 -6.15 27.47 -19.92
CA GLY A 60 -5.79 27.23 -21.33
C GLY A 60 -7.03 26.81 -22.15
N GLU A 61 -7.73 25.80 -21.69
CA GLU A 61 -8.93 25.27 -22.35
C GLU A 61 -10.04 26.32 -22.43
N ARG A 62 -10.26 27.05 -21.36
CA ARG A 62 -11.22 28.16 -21.33
C ARG A 62 -10.92 29.22 -22.41
N ALA A 63 -9.65 29.64 -22.52
CA ALA A 63 -9.25 30.64 -23.53
C ALA A 63 -9.46 30.13 -24.97
N GLU A 64 -9.24 28.84 -25.21
CA GLU A 64 -9.53 28.22 -26.51
C GLU A 64 -11.02 28.20 -26.82
N ILE A 65 -11.85 27.75 -25.86
CA ILE A 65 -13.31 27.72 -25.99
C ILE A 65 -13.86 29.13 -26.19
N GLU A 66 -13.41 30.12 -25.42
CA GLU A 66 -13.83 31.54 -25.57
C GLU A 66 -13.45 32.07 -26.94
N THR A 67 -12.27 31.71 -27.46
CA THR A 67 -11.82 32.12 -28.79
C THR A 67 -12.70 31.50 -29.90
N GLU A 68 -12.99 30.19 -29.76
CA GLU A 68 -13.83 29.47 -30.72
C GLU A 68 -15.30 29.95 -30.68
N LEU A 69 -15.80 30.22 -29.48
CA LEU A 69 -17.14 30.78 -29.26
C LEU A 69 -17.27 32.16 -29.94
N ALA A 70 -16.30 33.05 -29.72
CA ALA A 70 -16.26 34.35 -30.32
C ALA A 70 -16.27 34.31 -31.87
N LYS A 71 -15.43 33.41 -32.44
CA LYS A 71 -15.41 33.17 -33.90
C LYS A 71 -16.76 32.64 -34.42
N SER A 72 -17.36 31.70 -33.70
CA SER A 72 -18.64 31.11 -34.11
C SER A 72 -19.79 32.11 -34.05
N ILE A 73 -19.81 32.99 -33.05
CA ILE A 73 -20.76 34.10 -32.94
C ILE A 73 -20.57 35.09 -34.11
N GLN A 74 -19.32 35.51 -34.37
CA GLN A 74 -19.01 36.43 -35.46
C GLN A 74 -19.42 35.87 -36.82
N GLN A 75 -19.22 34.58 -37.07
CA GLN A 75 -19.66 33.93 -38.31
C GLN A 75 -21.18 33.88 -38.43
N ALA A 76 -21.91 33.62 -37.37
CA ALA A 76 -23.35 33.62 -37.34
C ALA A 76 -23.92 35.01 -37.69
N GLU A 77 -23.40 36.05 -37.03
CA GLU A 77 -23.79 37.43 -37.27
C GLU A 77 -23.51 37.88 -38.72
N ALA A 78 -22.35 37.49 -39.27
CA ALA A 78 -22.00 37.80 -40.66
C ALA A 78 -22.94 37.14 -41.67
N LEU A 79 -23.57 36.04 -41.32
CA LEU A 79 -24.56 35.33 -42.13
C LEU A 79 -26.01 35.76 -41.83
N GLY A 80 -26.20 36.74 -40.94
CA GLY A 80 -27.54 37.20 -40.53
C GLY A 80 -28.32 36.17 -39.70
N ALA A 81 -27.67 35.17 -39.14
CA ALA A 81 -28.25 34.14 -38.28
C ALA A 81 -28.18 34.56 -36.81
N ASP A 82 -29.17 34.14 -36.02
CA ASP A 82 -29.12 34.31 -34.56
C ASP A 82 -28.11 33.32 -33.95
N PRO A 83 -27.00 33.80 -33.32
CA PRO A 83 -25.99 32.96 -32.70
C PRO A 83 -26.56 31.96 -31.69
N ASP A 84 -27.60 32.38 -30.94
CA ASP A 84 -28.20 31.56 -29.89
C ASP A 84 -29.05 30.39 -30.43
N SER A 85 -29.37 30.42 -31.71
CA SER A 85 -30.08 29.35 -32.40
C SER A 85 -29.14 28.23 -32.87
N LEU A 86 -27.82 28.49 -32.95
CA LEU A 86 -26.85 27.55 -33.49
C LEU A 86 -26.45 26.47 -32.49
N PRO A 87 -26.53 25.17 -32.84
CA PRO A 87 -26.15 24.08 -31.98
C PRO A 87 -24.68 24.18 -31.50
N LYS A 88 -23.77 24.61 -32.37
CA LYS A 88 -22.36 24.80 -32.06
C LYS A 88 -22.14 25.86 -30.98
N VAL A 89 -22.82 26.97 -31.04
CA VAL A 89 -22.74 28.07 -30.04
C VAL A 89 -23.28 27.58 -28.68
N LYS A 90 -24.37 26.81 -28.69
CA LYS A 90 -24.91 26.19 -27.46
C LYS A 90 -23.95 25.22 -26.84
N ALA A 91 -23.39 24.31 -27.63
CA ALA A 91 -22.41 23.31 -27.15
C ALA A 91 -21.16 24.01 -26.59
N LEU A 92 -20.62 25.03 -27.21
CA LEU A 92 -19.48 25.79 -26.71
C LEU A 92 -19.78 26.52 -25.39
N ARG A 93 -21.00 27.06 -25.22
CA ARG A 93 -21.42 27.67 -23.95
C ARG A 93 -21.61 26.64 -22.84
N GLU A 94 -22.13 25.45 -23.15
CA GLU A 94 -22.24 24.35 -22.20
C GLU A 94 -20.84 23.86 -21.77
N ARG A 95 -19.90 23.72 -22.71
CA ARG A 95 -18.51 23.40 -22.40
C ARG A 95 -17.84 24.49 -21.56
N LEU A 96 -18.08 25.74 -21.84
CA LEU A 96 -17.56 26.87 -21.05
C LEU A 96 -18.09 26.83 -19.61
N ALA A 97 -19.39 26.57 -19.45
CA ALA A 97 -20.04 26.46 -18.15
C ALA A 97 -19.53 25.24 -17.37
N ALA A 98 -19.25 24.12 -18.04
CA ALA A 98 -18.65 22.95 -17.43
C ALA A 98 -17.17 23.18 -16.99
N ALA A 99 -16.43 23.97 -17.79
CA ALA A 99 -15.05 24.38 -17.43
C ALA A 99 -15.03 25.36 -16.23
N ASP A 100 -16.15 25.94 -15.86
CA ASP A 100 -16.31 26.86 -14.73
C ASP A 100 -16.56 26.15 -13.37
N ASP A 101 -16.54 24.80 -13.31
CA ASP A 101 -16.62 24.05 -12.05
C ASP A 101 -15.31 23.31 -11.71
N PRO A 102 -14.29 24.03 -11.22
CA PRO A 102 -13.01 23.42 -10.85
C PRO A 102 -13.15 22.37 -9.73
N ALA A 103 -14.20 22.49 -8.91
CA ALA A 103 -14.42 21.58 -7.79
C ALA A 103 -14.94 20.21 -8.24
N ALA A 104 -15.79 20.18 -9.27
CA ALA A 104 -16.23 18.92 -9.87
C ALA A 104 -15.08 18.20 -10.58
N LEU A 105 -14.25 18.92 -11.32
CA LEU A 105 -13.08 18.38 -11.99
C LEU A 105 -12.04 17.85 -10.97
N GLU A 106 -11.82 18.58 -9.89
CA GLU A 106 -10.93 18.15 -8.80
C GLU A 106 -11.41 16.83 -8.18
N ASP A 107 -12.70 16.72 -7.86
CA ASP A 107 -13.28 15.52 -7.25
C ASP A 107 -13.21 14.32 -8.20
N GLU A 108 -13.42 14.53 -9.50
CA GLU A 108 -13.28 13.51 -10.54
C GLU A 108 -11.82 13.02 -10.63
N VAL A 109 -10.83 13.92 -10.69
CA VAL A 109 -9.41 13.56 -10.72
C VAL A 109 -9.03 12.72 -9.52
N PHE A 110 -9.46 13.09 -8.31
CA PHE A 110 -9.21 12.29 -7.11
C PHE A 110 -9.89 10.92 -7.15
N SER A 111 -11.08 10.84 -7.72
CA SER A 111 -11.79 9.58 -7.93
C SER A 111 -11.03 8.64 -8.86
N GLN A 112 -10.57 9.16 -9.99
CA GLN A 112 -9.83 8.41 -11.00
C GLN A 112 -8.46 7.97 -10.48
N LEU A 113 -7.74 8.83 -9.76
CA LEU A 113 -6.48 8.46 -9.13
C LEU A 113 -6.67 7.35 -8.08
N ALA A 114 -7.72 7.44 -7.26
CA ALA A 114 -8.03 6.38 -6.31
C ALA A 114 -8.36 5.04 -7.00
N ALA A 115 -9.12 5.09 -8.10
CA ALA A 115 -9.43 3.93 -8.92
C ALA A 115 -8.17 3.33 -9.55
N PHE A 116 -7.27 4.18 -10.08
CA PHE A 116 -5.99 3.77 -10.62
C PHE A 116 -5.14 3.01 -9.58
N PHE A 117 -4.88 3.61 -8.43
CA PHE A 117 -4.02 2.99 -7.42
C PHE A 117 -4.61 1.68 -6.88
N ARG A 118 -5.92 1.58 -6.67
CA ARG A 118 -6.57 0.34 -6.21
C ARG A 118 -6.36 -0.86 -7.13
N ARG A 119 -6.06 -0.65 -8.40
CA ARG A 119 -5.80 -1.75 -9.36
C ARG A 119 -4.48 -2.45 -9.13
N TYR A 120 -3.51 -1.71 -8.59
CA TYR A 120 -2.15 -2.19 -8.45
C TYR A 120 -1.80 -2.56 -7.01
N TYR A 121 -2.80 -2.53 -6.11
CA TYR A 121 -2.53 -2.68 -4.71
C TYR A 121 -3.55 -3.57 -4.01
N LYS A 122 -3.04 -4.57 -3.26
CA LYS A 122 -3.87 -5.46 -2.43
C LYS A 122 -3.11 -5.84 -1.17
N GLU A 123 -3.69 -5.55 -0.01
CA GLU A 123 -3.20 -6.02 1.30
C GLU A 123 -1.72 -5.71 1.60
N GLY A 124 -1.23 -4.54 1.21
CA GLY A 124 0.16 -4.17 1.42
C GLY A 124 1.10 -4.54 0.27
N ASP A 125 0.64 -5.30 -0.72
CA ASP A 125 1.43 -5.71 -1.87
C ASP A 125 1.06 -4.93 -3.13
N TYR A 126 2.09 -4.39 -3.78
CA TYR A 126 1.96 -3.76 -5.06
C TYR A 126 1.88 -4.82 -6.15
N LEU A 127 0.66 -5.17 -6.56
CA LEU A 127 0.42 -6.19 -7.57
C LEU A 127 0.01 -5.55 -8.90
N ALA A 128 0.72 -5.88 -9.96
CA ALA A 128 0.24 -5.68 -11.31
C ALA A 128 -0.88 -6.70 -11.61
N LEU A 129 -2.01 -6.59 -10.91
CA LEU A 129 -3.12 -7.57 -10.94
C LEU A 129 -3.66 -7.88 -12.35
N ARG A 130 -3.45 -7.00 -13.32
CA ARG A 130 -3.93 -7.17 -14.69
C ARG A 130 -3.07 -8.04 -15.59
N ARG A 131 -1.80 -8.24 -15.27
CA ARG A 131 -0.88 -9.00 -16.14
C ARG A 131 -0.96 -10.50 -15.91
N TYR A 132 -1.62 -10.94 -14.85
CA TYR A 132 -1.71 -12.35 -14.51
C TYR A 132 -3.12 -12.86 -14.77
N LYS A 133 -3.36 -13.41 -15.95
CA LYS A 133 -4.43 -14.40 -16.11
C LYS A 133 -4.06 -15.58 -15.21
N LYS A 134 -4.95 -15.91 -14.30
CA LYS A 134 -4.76 -16.84 -13.19
C LYS A 134 -4.16 -18.21 -13.58
N ASP A 135 -4.18 -18.58 -14.86
CA ASP A 135 -3.79 -19.90 -15.34
C ASP A 135 -2.71 -19.88 -16.46
N VAL A 136 -2.17 -18.72 -16.84
CA VAL A 136 -1.30 -18.62 -18.02
C VAL A 136 0.17 -18.34 -17.68
N TYR A 137 0.47 -17.87 -16.48
CA TYR A 137 1.83 -17.42 -16.10
C TYR A 137 2.35 -17.99 -14.79
N ALA A 138 1.72 -18.97 -14.22
CA ALA A 138 2.26 -19.73 -13.12
C ALA A 138 3.28 -20.74 -13.69
N LEU A 139 4.50 -20.28 -13.96
CA LEU A 139 5.62 -21.22 -14.11
C LEU A 139 5.93 -21.77 -12.73
N PRO A 140 5.98 -23.11 -12.58
CA PRO A 140 6.33 -23.72 -11.31
C PRO A 140 7.73 -23.25 -10.88
N TYR A 141 7.82 -22.75 -9.65
CA TYR A 141 9.08 -22.42 -9.03
C TYR A 141 9.82 -23.72 -8.65
N GLU A 142 10.97 -23.94 -9.23
CA GLU A 142 11.85 -25.07 -8.94
C GLU A 142 13.12 -24.61 -8.20
N GLY A 143 12.96 -24.04 -7.00
CA GLY A 143 14.10 -23.92 -6.08
C GLY A 143 15.11 -22.80 -6.34
N GLU A 144 14.95 -21.93 -7.32
CA GLU A 144 15.86 -20.80 -7.56
C GLU A 144 15.42 -19.55 -6.77
N GLU A 145 16.38 -18.88 -6.14
CA GLU A 145 16.12 -17.71 -5.27
C GLU A 145 15.64 -16.46 -6.03
N VAL A 146 15.94 -16.35 -7.33
CA VAL A 146 15.54 -15.21 -8.17
C VAL A 146 15.16 -15.69 -9.57
N LYS A 147 13.93 -15.45 -10.01
CA LYS A 147 13.51 -15.66 -11.40
C LYS A 147 13.20 -14.34 -12.08
N LEU A 148 13.85 -14.08 -13.20
CA LEU A 148 13.52 -13.00 -14.12
C LEU A 148 12.41 -13.48 -15.07
N HIS A 149 11.17 -13.05 -14.81
CA HIS A 149 10.10 -13.24 -15.76
C HIS A 149 10.19 -12.17 -16.84
N TRP A 150 10.20 -12.57 -18.12
CA TRP A 150 10.24 -11.64 -19.24
C TRP A 150 9.07 -10.63 -19.22
N ALA A 151 7.89 -11.04 -18.73
CA ALA A 151 6.72 -10.17 -18.54
C ALA A 151 6.90 -9.14 -17.43
N ASN A 152 7.89 -9.33 -16.56
CA ASN A 152 8.22 -8.46 -15.44
C ASN A 152 9.70 -8.04 -15.51
N ALA A 153 10.19 -7.73 -16.72
CA ALA A 153 11.57 -7.31 -16.93
C ALA A 153 11.98 -6.12 -16.04
N ASP A 154 10.99 -5.33 -15.60
CA ASP A 154 11.18 -4.18 -14.74
C ASP A 154 11.12 -4.53 -13.23
N GLN A 155 10.89 -5.80 -12.87
CA GLN A 155 10.70 -6.23 -11.48
C GLN A 155 11.65 -7.36 -11.12
N TYR A 156 12.13 -7.35 -9.88
CA TYR A 156 12.73 -8.51 -9.24
C TYR A 156 11.67 -9.17 -8.38
N TYR A 157 11.46 -10.45 -8.60
CA TYR A 157 10.70 -11.28 -7.68
C TYR A 157 11.65 -11.75 -6.58
N ILE A 158 11.34 -11.43 -5.35
CA ILE A 158 12.06 -11.93 -4.19
C ILE A 158 11.12 -12.85 -3.45
N LYS A 159 11.42 -14.13 -3.49
CA LYS A 159 10.82 -15.08 -2.59
C LYS A 159 11.54 -14.94 -1.26
N SER A 160 10.84 -14.42 -0.27
CA SER A 160 11.33 -14.46 1.09
C SER A 160 11.22 -15.89 1.56
N SER A 161 12.27 -16.65 1.24
CA SER A 161 12.47 -17.99 1.77
C SER A 161 12.94 -17.96 3.20
N GLU A 162 13.24 -16.79 3.72
CA GLU A 162 13.71 -16.62 5.07
C GLU A 162 12.53 -16.20 5.94
N TYR A 163 12.22 -17.04 6.92
CA TYR A 163 11.49 -16.60 8.08
C TYR A 163 12.10 -15.31 8.58
N PHE A 164 11.29 -14.38 9.08
CA PHE A 164 11.83 -13.23 9.78
C PHE A 164 12.73 -13.75 10.90
N ARG A 165 14.04 -13.84 10.62
CA ARG A 165 15.02 -14.24 11.63
C ARG A 165 15.05 -13.24 12.76
N ASP A 166 14.70 -12.00 12.43
CA ASP A 166 14.65 -10.88 13.36
C ASP A 166 13.47 -9.97 12.99
N TYR A 167 12.40 -10.05 13.77
CA TYR A 167 11.23 -9.19 13.66
C TYR A 167 11.31 -8.15 14.76
N VAL A 168 11.42 -6.87 14.39
CA VAL A 168 11.67 -5.78 15.33
C VAL A 168 10.49 -4.82 15.36
N PHE A 169 10.04 -4.49 16.58
CA PHE A 169 9.04 -3.46 16.79
C PHE A 169 9.40 -2.54 17.97
N LYS A 170 8.85 -1.32 17.96
CA LYS A 170 9.05 -0.33 19.01
C LYS A 170 7.89 -0.35 20.00
N LEU A 171 8.23 -0.28 21.26
CA LEU A 171 7.28 0.01 22.34
C LEU A 171 6.88 1.50 22.27
N PRO A 172 5.79 1.91 22.96
CA PRO A 172 5.35 3.31 22.98
C PRO A 172 6.41 4.31 23.49
N ASP A 173 7.36 3.85 24.30
CA ASP A 173 8.49 4.63 24.81
C ASP A 173 9.71 4.67 23.86
N GLY A 174 9.61 4.00 22.71
CA GLY A 174 10.65 3.98 21.67
C GLY A 174 11.67 2.85 21.80
N ARG A 175 11.68 2.07 22.88
CA ARG A 175 12.56 0.91 23.05
C ARG A 175 12.17 -0.19 22.05
N ARG A 176 13.15 -0.98 21.60
CA ARG A 176 12.96 -2.01 20.60
C ARG A 176 12.82 -3.38 21.22
N VAL A 177 11.92 -4.17 20.66
CA VAL A 177 11.74 -5.57 21.00
C VAL A 177 11.97 -6.40 19.75
N HIS A 178 12.78 -7.43 19.87
CA HIS A 178 13.14 -8.37 18.82
C HIS A 178 12.48 -9.72 19.07
N PHE A 179 11.81 -10.27 18.06
CA PHE A 179 11.51 -11.70 18.01
C PHE A 179 12.56 -12.37 17.15
N LYS A 180 13.48 -13.09 17.76
CA LYS A 180 14.57 -13.76 17.08
C LYS A 180 14.34 -15.26 16.98
N LEU A 181 14.59 -15.80 15.77
CA LEU A 181 14.63 -17.23 15.55
C LEU A 181 16.02 -17.75 15.92
N SER A 182 16.12 -18.48 17.04
CA SER A 182 17.39 -19.05 17.54
C SER A 182 17.80 -20.29 16.77
N GLU A 183 16.83 -21.15 16.44
CA GLU A 183 17.06 -22.40 15.71
C GLU A 183 15.91 -22.66 14.73
N ALA A 184 16.24 -23.12 13.55
CA ALA A 184 15.27 -23.60 12.58
C ALA A 184 15.59 -25.04 12.22
N ASP A 185 14.63 -25.94 12.48
CA ASP A 185 14.73 -27.37 12.21
C ASP A 185 14.52 -27.69 10.70
N SER A 186 15.02 -26.85 9.80
CA SER A 186 14.91 -27.14 8.37
C SER A 186 15.90 -26.43 7.49
N GLU A 187 16.37 -27.16 6.55
CA GLU A 187 17.05 -26.72 5.36
C GLU A 187 16.05 -26.15 4.36
N GLN A 188 15.30 -25.27 4.43
CA GLN A 188 14.36 -24.69 3.44
C GLN A 188 12.87 -24.71 3.80
N ASN A 189 12.31 -23.55 3.75
CA ASN A 189 10.99 -23.00 3.40
C ASN A 189 9.77 -23.93 3.27
N ASN A 190 9.77 -25.10 3.81
CA ASN A 190 8.64 -25.97 3.75
C ASN A 190 7.88 -25.92 5.08
N ASN A 191 6.79 -25.16 5.13
CA ASN A 191 5.89 -25.15 6.28
C ASN A 191 5.31 -26.55 6.56
N LYS A 192 5.44 -27.47 5.59
CA LYS A 192 5.00 -28.86 5.72
C LYS A 192 6.21 -29.77 5.80
N ALA A 193 6.39 -30.40 6.93
CA ALA A 193 7.30 -31.52 7.04
C ALA A 193 6.80 -32.72 6.24
N ALA A 194 7.70 -33.63 5.87
CA ALA A 194 7.30 -34.91 5.27
C ALA A 194 6.23 -35.60 6.13
N GLY A 195 5.13 -36.03 5.50
CA GLY A 195 4.00 -36.66 6.20
C GLY A 195 2.88 -35.72 6.68
N GLY A 196 2.85 -34.47 6.21
CA GLY A 196 1.71 -33.53 6.49
C GLY A 196 1.75 -32.88 7.88
N LYS A 197 2.84 -33.04 8.61
CA LYS A 197 3.07 -32.34 9.88
C LYS A 197 3.41 -30.88 9.59
N GLU A 198 2.89 -29.96 10.41
CA GLU A 198 3.17 -28.53 10.27
C GLU A 198 4.24 -28.07 11.24
N ARG A 199 5.10 -27.17 10.77
CA ARG A 199 6.08 -26.49 11.62
C ARG A 199 5.45 -25.24 12.21
N ARG A 200 5.86 -24.92 13.44
CA ARG A 200 5.32 -23.81 14.22
C ARG A 200 6.46 -23.05 14.91
N PHE A 201 6.20 -21.79 15.18
CA PHE A 201 7.01 -20.98 16.07
C PHE A 201 6.69 -21.30 17.51
N VAL A 202 7.68 -21.70 18.24
CA VAL A 202 7.55 -22.07 19.67
C VAL A 202 8.52 -21.22 20.48
N LEU A 203 8.05 -20.64 21.56
CA LEU A 203 8.91 -19.89 22.49
C LEU A 203 9.98 -20.84 23.10
N VAL A 204 11.22 -20.39 23.11
CA VAL A 204 12.34 -21.16 23.70
C VAL A 204 12.06 -21.46 25.17
N GLU A 205 12.41 -22.68 25.61
CA GLU A 205 12.12 -23.13 26.98
C GLU A 205 13.02 -22.49 28.03
N GLN A 206 14.31 -22.34 27.72
CA GLN A 206 15.32 -21.75 28.61
C GLN A 206 15.65 -20.33 28.17
N GLU A 207 15.65 -19.38 29.11
CA GLU A 207 15.97 -17.97 28.87
C GLU A 207 15.27 -17.41 27.61
N PRO A 208 13.94 -17.40 27.58
CA PRO A 208 13.20 -16.91 26.41
C PRO A 208 13.37 -15.39 26.19
N LEU A 209 13.69 -14.64 27.23
CA LEU A 209 13.94 -13.21 27.22
C LEU A 209 15.40 -12.93 27.53
N VAL A 210 16.02 -12.10 26.73
CA VAL A 210 17.40 -11.63 26.91
C VAL A 210 17.45 -10.15 26.60
N GLU A 211 18.11 -9.36 27.42
CA GLU A 211 18.38 -7.95 27.16
C GLU A 211 19.80 -7.84 26.55
N GLU A 212 19.87 -7.32 25.32
CA GLU A 212 21.12 -7.14 24.58
C GLU A 212 21.12 -5.73 23.97
N ASP A 213 22.19 -4.94 24.20
CA ASP A 213 22.39 -3.62 23.58
C ASP A 213 21.21 -2.65 23.78
N ASP A 214 20.61 -2.62 24.96
CA ASP A 214 19.41 -1.84 25.29
C ASP A 214 18.14 -2.25 24.54
N ASP A 215 18.11 -3.42 23.92
CA ASP A 215 16.96 -4.02 23.25
C ASP A 215 16.51 -5.31 23.97
N LEU A 216 15.22 -5.60 23.95
CA LEU A 216 14.70 -6.88 24.45
C LEU A 216 14.62 -7.90 23.31
N THR A 217 15.33 -8.99 23.45
CA THR A 217 15.23 -10.14 22.54
C THR A 217 14.35 -11.24 23.14
N ILE A 218 13.32 -11.64 22.41
CA ILE A 218 12.44 -12.78 22.72
C ILE A 218 12.73 -13.87 21.71
N ARG A 219 13.14 -15.04 22.19
CA ARG A 219 13.70 -16.11 21.37
C ARG A 219 12.69 -17.19 21.04
N PHE A 220 12.64 -17.58 19.76
CA PHE A 220 11.77 -18.62 19.22
C PHE A 220 12.60 -19.70 18.53
N VAL A 221 12.02 -20.89 18.46
CA VAL A 221 12.46 -21.99 17.58
C VAL A 221 11.35 -22.30 16.58
N TYR A 222 11.74 -22.74 15.38
CA TYR A 222 10.79 -23.17 14.37
C TYR A 222 10.92 -24.67 14.16
N ARG A 223 9.98 -25.41 14.73
CA ARG A 223 9.98 -26.88 14.78
C ARG A 223 8.62 -27.48 14.48
N ILE A 224 8.60 -28.78 14.22
CA ILE A 224 7.34 -29.53 14.13
C ILE A 224 6.65 -29.49 15.49
N ASP A 225 5.39 -29.03 15.51
CA ASP A 225 4.55 -29.01 16.70
C ASP A 225 3.11 -29.38 16.34
N PRO A 226 2.43 -30.25 17.10
CA PRO A 226 1.06 -30.65 16.85
C PRO A 226 0.04 -29.57 17.17
N GLU A 227 0.39 -28.60 18.00
CA GLU A 227 -0.50 -27.54 18.43
C GLU A 227 -0.70 -26.48 17.34
N LYS A 228 -1.87 -25.83 17.38
CA LYS A 228 -2.15 -24.71 16.48
C LYS A 228 -1.30 -23.48 16.86
N GLN A 229 -0.83 -22.73 15.87
CA GLN A 229 -0.01 -21.54 16.12
C GLN A 229 -0.70 -20.54 17.05
N ALA A 230 -2.01 -20.35 16.92
CA ALA A 230 -2.76 -19.46 17.81
C ALA A 230 -2.74 -19.90 19.28
N THR A 231 -2.73 -21.21 19.55
CA THR A 231 -2.60 -21.76 20.92
C THR A 231 -1.19 -21.51 21.46
N LEU A 232 -0.17 -21.77 20.64
CA LEU A 232 1.22 -21.52 20.99
C LEU A 232 1.50 -20.04 21.26
N ASN A 233 0.92 -19.13 20.47
CA ASN A 233 1.04 -17.69 20.70
C ASN A 233 0.44 -17.25 22.02
N LYS A 234 -0.73 -17.77 22.39
CA LYS A 234 -1.35 -17.50 23.71
C LYS A 234 -0.51 -18.02 24.86
N ALA A 235 0.00 -19.24 24.74
CA ALA A 235 0.89 -19.82 25.75
C ALA A 235 2.21 -19.02 25.86
N ALA A 236 2.78 -18.61 24.73
CA ALA A 236 3.98 -17.77 24.70
C ALA A 236 3.72 -16.41 25.38
N ALA A 237 2.62 -15.73 25.04
CA ALA A 237 2.26 -14.45 25.66
C ALA A 237 2.10 -14.59 27.18
N ALA A 238 1.36 -15.60 27.63
CA ALA A 238 1.16 -15.83 29.07
C ALA A 238 2.50 -16.11 29.79
N ARG A 239 3.38 -16.90 29.18
CA ARG A 239 4.67 -17.25 29.77
C ARG A 239 5.63 -16.04 29.79
N ILE A 240 5.69 -15.24 28.71
CA ILE A 240 6.49 -14.02 28.66
C ILE A 240 6.04 -13.05 29.75
N LEU A 241 4.75 -12.80 29.86
CA LEU A 241 4.19 -11.84 30.83
C LEU A 241 4.26 -12.33 32.28
N ALA A 242 4.50 -13.62 32.51
CA ALA A 242 4.67 -14.20 33.84
C ALA A 242 6.14 -14.18 34.35
N VAL A 243 7.08 -13.66 33.56
CA VAL A 243 8.48 -13.52 33.99
C VAL A 243 8.56 -12.54 35.15
N ALA A 244 9.09 -13.01 36.28
CA ALA A 244 9.13 -12.24 37.53
C ALA A 244 10.45 -11.50 37.79
N GLU A 245 11.41 -11.60 36.88
CA GLU A 245 12.72 -10.95 37.03
C GLU A 245 12.58 -9.42 36.95
N ALA A 246 13.10 -8.73 37.95
CA ALA A 246 12.98 -7.28 38.08
C ALA A 246 13.55 -6.50 36.88
N GLY A 247 14.57 -7.04 36.23
CA GLY A 247 15.18 -6.45 35.03
C GLY A 247 14.20 -6.28 33.86
N PHE A 248 13.22 -7.16 33.75
CA PHE A 248 12.25 -7.12 32.65
C PHE A 248 10.96 -6.34 32.96
N ALA A 249 10.77 -5.85 34.18
CA ALA A 249 9.50 -5.24 34.59
C ALA A 249 9.02 -4.09 33.70
N THR A 250 9.92 -3.21 33.27
CA THR A 250 9.61 -2.09 32.39
C THR A 250 9.29 -2.54 30.96
N TRP A 251 9.97 -3.58 30.47
CA TRP A 251 9.69 -4.22 29.19
C TRP A 251 8.31 -4.87 29.18
N LEU A 252 8.00 -5.63 30.23
CA LEU A 252 6.72 -6.32 30.34
C LEU A 252 5.55 -5.33 30.44
N ALA A 253 5.72 -4.19 31.13
CA ALA A 253 4.73 -3.14 31.18
C ALA A 253 4.45 -2.56 29.77
N GLY A 254 5.50 -2.33 28.98
CA GLY A 254 5.36 -1.88 27.57
C GLY A 254 4.65 -2.90 26.70
N LEU A 255 4.98 -4.19 26.84
CA LEU A 255 4.37 -5.29 26.09
C LEU A 255 2.90 -5.52 26.46
N GLN A 256 2.47 -5.17 27.68
CA GLN A 256 1.07 -5.23 28.15
C GLN A 256 0.22 -4.06 27.65
N THR A 257 0.80 -3.06 27.00
CA THR A 257 0.05 -1.94 26.43
C THR A 257 -1.08 -2.47 25.53
N LYS A 258 -2.26 -1.87 25.64
CA LYS A 258 -3.43 -2.28 24.88
C LYS A 258 -3.29 -1.97 23.39
N ALA A 259 -3.58 -2.96 22.56
CA ALA A 259 -3.66 -2.87 21.10
C ALA A 259 -4.99 -3.51 20.63
N PRO A 260 -6.14 -2.90 20.96
CA PRO A 260 -7.45 -3.50 20.79
C PRO A 260 -7.82 -3.68 19.32
N THR A 261 -8.72 -4.65 19.07
CA THR A 261 -9.44 -4.82 17.81
C THR A 261 -10.94 -4.86 18.10
N GLU A 262 -11.76 -4.79 17.05
CA GLU A 262 -13.22 -4.96 17.19
C GLU A 262 -13.61 -6.30 17.85
N LYS A 263 -12.81 -7.36 17.61
CA LYS A 263 -13.06 -8.71 18.12
C LYS A 263 -12.41 -8.99 19.47
N ASP A 264 -11.38 -8.23 19.83
CA ASP A 264 -10.62 -8.41 21.08
C ASP A 264 -10.17 -7.05 21.64
N ALA A 265 -11.01 -6.50 22.52
CA ALA A 265 -10.74 -5.25 23.22
C ALA A 265 -9.61 -5.38 24.26
N GLY A 266 -9.29 -6.60 24.68
CA GLY A 266 -8.26 -6.90 25.67
C GLY A 266 -6.87 -7.14 25.11
N ARG A 267 -6.75 -7.32 23.79
CA ARG A 267 -5.50 -7.66 23.11
C ARG A 267 -4.36 -6.72 23.51
N THR A 268 -3.23 -7.31 23.87
CA THR A 268 -2.01 -6.59 24.21
C THR A 268 -1.14 -6.34 22.97
N LEU A 269 -0.17 -5.44 23.10
CA LEU A 269 0.83 -5.18 22.06
C LEU A 269 1.67 -6.45 21.76
N LEU A 270 2.01 -7.22 22.79
CA LEU A 270 2.69 -8.50 22.64
C LEU A 270 1.87 -9.47 21.79
N GLU A 271 0.58 -9.65 22.09
CA GLU A 271 -0.28 -10.56 21.32
C GLU A 271 -0.48 -10.10 19.87
N LYS A 272 -0.54 -8.79 19.63
CA LYS A 272 -0.55 -8.22 18.29
C LYS A 272 0.68 -8.69 17.51
N HIS A 273 1.87 -8.41 18.05
CA HIS A 273 3.12 -8.69 17.34
C HIS A 273 3.42 -10.19 17.24
N LEU A 274 3.02 -11.01 18.22
CA LEU A 274 3.08 -12.48 18.09
C LEU A 274 2.21 -12.98 16.94
N GLY A 275 0.99 -12.43 16.81
CA GLY A 275 0.12 -12.72 15.68
C GLY A 275 0.76 -12.34 14.34
N ASP A 276 1.27 -11.11 14.24
CA ASP A 276 1.92 -10.59 13.05
C ASP A 276 3.20 -11.37 12.68
N TYR A 277 4.06 -11.66 13.66
CA TYR A 277 5.29 -12.44 13.47
C TYR A 277 5.01 -13.83 12.92
N THR A 278 4.05 -14.53 13.52
CA THR A 278 3.77 -15.92 13.16
C THR A 278 2.87 -16.09 11.93
N ALA A 279 2.12 -15.06 11.53
CA ALA A 279 1.29 -15.06 10.33
C ALA A 279 2.07 -14.70 9.06
N ARG A 280 3.10 -13.85 9.17
CA ARG A 280 3.82 -13.26 8.02
C ARG A 280 5.08 -14.03 7.61
N ASN A 281 5.04 -15.35 7.65
CA ASN A 281 6.21 -16.21 7.46
C ASN A 281 6.73 -16.35 6.05
N SER A 282 6.03 -15.90 5.05
CA SER A 282 6.47 -16.02 3.67
C SER A 282 5.74 -15.00 2.82
N PHE A 283 6.33 -13.86 2.62
CA PHE A 283 5.88 -12.94 1.58
C PHE A 283 6.82 -13.02 0.40
N ASP A 284 6.24 -13.39 -0.72
CA ASP A 284 6.85 -13.10 -2.00
C ASP A 284 6.59 -11.62 -2.30
N TYR A 285 7.61 -10.85 -2.57
CA TYR A 285 7.44 -9.45 -2.94
C TYR A 285 8.22 -9.09 -4.19
N PHE A 286 7.73 -8.06 -4.87
CA PHE A 286 8.35 -7.55 -6.08
C PHE A 286 9.06 -6.23 -5.80
N ILE A 287 10.31 -6.11 -6.25
CA ILE A 287 11.02 -4.83 -6.26
C ILE A 287 10.99 -4.29 -7.68
N HIS A 288 10.41 -3.12 -7.87
CA HIS A 288 10.45 -2.41 -9.14
C HIS A 288 11.77 -1.69 -9.32
N LYS A 289 12.43 -1.91 -10.46
CA LYS A 289 13.65 -1.18 -10.85
C LYS A 289 13.36 0.28 -11.16
N ASP A 290 12.23 0.54 -11.79
CA ASP A 290 11.72 1.86 -12.15
C ASP A 290 10.21 1.92 -11.91
N LEU A 291 9.82 2.07 -10.65
CA LEU A 291 8.41 2.18 -10.27
C LEU A 291 7.75 3.42 -10.90
N ARG A 292 8.48 4.54 -10.99
CA ARG A 292 7.96 5.77 -11.58
C ARG A 292 7.62 5.59 -13.06
N GLY A 293 8.54 5.04 -13.84
CA GLY A 293 8.32 4.77 -15.26
C GLY A 293 7.19 3.76 -15.49
N PHE A 294 7.14 2.71 -14.66
CA PHE A 294 6.06 1.74 -14.69
C PHE A 294 4.70 2.40 -14.44
N LEU A 295 4.55 3.13 -13.33
CA LEU A 295 3.29 3.80 -12.97
C LEU A 295 2.84 4.80 -14.03
N ARG A 296 3.79 5.53 -14.64
CA ARG A 296 3.48 6.49 -15.70
C ARG A 296 2.92 5.81 -16.94
N ARG A 297 3.48 4.67 -17.36
CA ARG A 297 2.97 3.89 -18.50
C ARG A 297 1.60 3.30 -18.20
N GLU A 298 1.41 2.76 -16.99
CA GLU A 298 0.13 2.19 -16.58
C GLU A 298 -0.96 3.27 -16.44
N LEU A 299 -0.60 4.47 -15.96
CA LEU A 299 -1.51 5.60 -15.88
C LEU A 299 -1.94 6.08 -17.29
N ASP A 300 -0.99 6.19 -18.23
CA ASP A 300 -1.30 6.53 -19.62
C ASP A 300 -2.27 5.51 -20.25
N PHE A 301 -2.01 4.23 -20.02
CA PHE A 301 -2.92 3.17 -20.47
C PHE A 301 -4.30 3.25 -19.77
N PHE A 302 -4.33 3.51 -18.47
CA PHE A 302 -5.56 3.67 -17.72
C PHE A 302 -6.40 4.83 -18.23
N ILE A 303 -5.77 5.99 -18.46
CA ILE A 303 -6.45 7.17 -19.00
C ILE A 303 -7.09 6.84 -20.35
N LYS A 304 -6.33 6.24 -21.28
CA LYS A 304 -6.79 5.92 -22.63
C LYS A 304 -7.87 4.84 -22.67
N SER A 305 -7.89 3.91 -21.71
CA SER A 305 -8.80 2.77 -21.76
C SER A 305 -10.04 2.89 -20.88
N GLU A 306 -10.02 3.79 -19.91
CA GLU A 306 -11.05 3.82 -18.87
C GLU A 306 -11.59 5.23 -18.57
N VAL A 307 -10.79 6.26 -18.86
CA VAL A 307 -11.19 7.65 -18.61
C VAL A 307 -11.60 8.32 -19.92
N MET A 308 -10.81 8.11 -20.98
CA MET A 308 -11.09 8.61 -22.32
C MET A 308 -11.62 7.45 -23.15
N LEU A 309 -12.91 7.35 -23.34
CA LEU A 309 -13.48 6.39 -24.29
C LEU A 309 -13.05 6.80 -25.71
N LEU A 310 -12.73 5.81 -26.57
CA LEU A 310 -12.30 6.04 -27.96
C LEU A 310 -13.34 6.87 -28.75
N ASP A 311 -14.62 6.67 -28.43
CA ASP A 311 -15.74 7.40 -29.04
C ASP A 311 -15.68 8.90 -28.74
N ASP A 312 -15.26 9.30 -27.54
CA ASP A 312 -15.10 10.71 -27.14
C ASP A 312 -13.93 11.40 -27.89
N ILE A 313 -12.89 10.61 -28.28
CA ILE A 313 -11.74 11.13 -29.03
C ILE A 313 -12.09 11.32 -30.51
N GLU A 314 -12.90 10.46 -31.10
CA GLU A 314 -13.35 10.61 -32.50
C GLU A 314 -14.29 11.81 -32.66
N GLU A 315 -15.18 12.08 -31.69
CA GLU A 315 -16.02 13.29 -31.70
C GLU A 315 -15.22 14.58 -31.52
N ALA A 316 -14.13 14.57 -30.78
CA ALA A 316 -13.26 15.73 -30.56
C ALA A 316 -12.34 16.05 -31.76
N THR A 317 -12.16 15.09 -32.69
CA THR A 317 -11.27 15.22 -33.87
C THR A 317 -12.08 15.40 -35.19
N ALA A 318 -13.38 15.29 -35.18
CA ALA A 318 -14.27 15.50 -36.32
C ALA A 318 -14.89 16.93 -36.33
#